data_06a1480131852755d3eda85bb91f10fc
#
_entry.id   06a1480131852755d3eda85bb91f10fc
#
_cell.length_a   1.000
_cell.length_b   1.000
_cell.length_c   1.000
_cell.angle_alpha   90.00
_cell.angle_beta   90.00
_cell.angle_gamma   90.00
#
_symmetry.space_group_name_H-M   'P 1'
#
loop_
_entity.id
_entity.type
_entity.pdbx_description
1 polymer ?
#
loop_
_entity_poly.entity_id
_entity_poly.type
_entity_poly.pdbx_seq_one_letter_code
_entity_poly.pdbx_strand_id
1 'polypeptide(L)'
;MNFQQLRSIREAARCGFNLTEVANVLFTSQPGVSRQIRELEEELGVEIFERNGKRLTGLTEPGKGILHIIERLLLEAENLRQASQEYAGEQSGTLTIATTHTQARYVLPRVVQAFRAAFPQVRIALQQSAPEHIAEWVMSGKADVGIATEGLSQFKDLVSFPCYTWHHVIVVPQDHPLLLLKHPITLEELAAHSLITYDV
;
A
#
# COMPACT_ATOMS: atom_id res chain seq x y z
N MET A 1 -15.81 -2.70 -23.11
CA MET A 1 -15.03 -2.69 -21.87
C MET A 1 -15.65 -3.64 -20.83
N ASN A 2 -14.84 -4.51 -20.19
CA ASN A 2 -15.28 -5.43 -19.13
C ASN A 2 -14.19 -5.64 -18.07
N PHE A 3 -14.55 -6.20 -16.92
CA PHE A 3 -13.61 -6.40 -15.80
C PHE A 3 -12.43 -7.32 -16.12
N GLN A 4 -12.57 -8.27 -17.04
CA GLN A 4 -11.44 -9.13 -17.42
C GLN A 4 -10.39 -8.34 -18.20
N GLN A 5 -10.80 -7.45 -19.10
CA GLN A 5 -9.90 -6.55 -19.81
C GLN A 5 -9.19 -5.60 -18.86
N LEU A 6 -9.91 -4.99 -17.90
CA LEU A 6 -9.31 -4.13 -16.87
C LEU A 6 -8.28 -4.89 -16.02
N ARG A 7 -8.59 -6.12 -15.59
CA ARG A 7 -7.65 -6.97 -14.86
C ARG A 7 -6.41 -7.30 -15.69
N SER A 8 -6.57 -7.59 -17.00
CA SER A 8 -5.44 -7.88 -17.87
C SER A 8 -4.48 -6.69 -17.99
N ILE A 9 -4.99 -5.45 -18.05
CA ILE A 9 -4.16 -4.23 -18.05
C ILE A 9 -3.41 -4.12 -16.71
N ARG A 10 -4.11 -4.20 -15.58
CA ARG A 10 -3.51 -4.08 -14.25
C ARG A 10 -2.42 -5.12 -14.02
N GLU A 11 -2.71 -6.40 -14.28
CA GLU A 11 -1.75 -7.46 -14.06
C GLU A 11 -0.58 -7.40 -15.05
N ALA A 12 -0.77 -6.89 -16.28
CA ALA A 12 0.34 -6.67 -17.20
C ALA A 12 1.36 -5.65 -16.66
N ALA A 13 0.90 -4.58 -16.02
CA ALA A 13 1.78 -3.63 -15.35
C ALA A 13 2.47 -4.25 -14.12
N ARG A 14 1.74 -5.03 -13.30
CA ARG A 14 2.27 -5.68 -12.08
C ARG A 14 3.28 -6.79 -12.36
N CYS A 15 3.09 -7.55 -13.44
CA CYS A 15 3.97 -8.63 -13.86
C CYS A 15 5.14 -8.15 -14.75
N GLY A 16 5.52 -6.86 -14.70
CA GLY A 16 6.63 -6.33 -15.48
C GLY A 16 6.46 -6.54 -16.99
N PHE A 17 5.22 -6.43 -17.48
CA PHE A 17 4.84 -6.58 -18.90
C PHE A 17 5.01 -8.00 -19.47
N ASN A 18 5.17 -9.00 -18.60
CA ASN A 18 5.28 -10.40 -18.99
C ASN A 18 3.90 -11.05 -19.14
N LEU A 19 3.38 -11.10 -20.37
CA LEU A 19 2.04 -11.62 -20.64
C LEU A 19 1.87 -13.14 -20.34
N THR A 20 2.94 -13.90 -20.28
CA THR A 20 2.87 -15.31 -19.87
C THR A 20 2.59 -15.42 -18.37
N GLU A 21 3.25 -14.59 -17.57
CA GLU A 21 3.01 -14.51 -16.14
C GLU A 21 1.60 -13.99 -15.82
N VAL A 22 1.14 -12.97 -16.55
CA VAL A 22 -0.24 -12.46 -16.47
C VAL A 22 -1.25 -13.58 -16.73
N ALA A 23 -1.01 -14.39 -17.77
CA ALA A 23 -1.89 -15.50 -18.10
C ALA A 23 -1.97 -16.54 -16.97
N ASN A 24 -0.84 -16.82 -16.31
CA ASN A 24 -0.81 -17.71 -15.13
C ASN A 24 -1.58 -17.12 -13.96
N VAL A 25 -1.37 -15.83 -13.65
CA VAL A 25 -2.07 -15.12 -12.54
C VAL A 25 -3.58 -15.06 -12.77
N LEU A 26 -4.01 -14.85 -14.02
CA LEU A 26 -5.43 -14.74 -14.38
C LEU A 26 -6.08 -16.09 -14.77
N PHE A 27 -5.35 -17.22 -14.66
CA PHE A 27 -5.81 -18.55 -15.05
C PHE A 27 -6.39 -18.58 -16.46
N THR A 28 -5.68 -17.99 -17.42
CA THR A 28 -6.07 -17.88 -18.83
C THR A 28 -4.89 -18.15 -19.76
N SER A 29 -5.07 -17.96 -21.06
CA SER A 29 -4.00 -18.12 -22.05
C SER A 29 -3.33 -16.79 -22.39
N GLN A 30 -2.03 -16.82 -22.69
CA GLN A 30 -1.29 -15.62 -23.12
C GLN A 30 -1.91 -14.95 -24.38
N PRO A 31 -2.37 -15.67 -25.43
CA PRO A 31 -3.10 -15.05 -26.52
C PRO A 31 -4.41 -14.37 -26.08
N GLY A 32 -5.11 -14.95 -25.09
CA GLY A 32 -6.31 -14.36 -24.51
C GLY A 32 -6.04 -13.04 -23.83
N VAL A 33 -4.98 -12.96 -23.00
CA VAL A 33 -4.55 -11.71 -22.36
C VAL A 33 -4.17 -10.67 -23.42
N SER A 34 -3.36 -11.04 -24.41
CA SER A 34 -2.95 -10.12 -25.49
C SER A 34 -4.14 -9.57 -26.26
N ARG A 35 -5.14 -10.41 -26.51
CA ARG A 35 -6.38 -10.01 -27.17
C ARG A 35 -7.20 -9.04 -26.30
N GLN A 36 -7.39 -9.33 -25.01
CA GLN A 36 -8.15 -8.49 -24.09
C GLN A 36 -7.53 -7.09 -23.96
N ILE A 37 -6.19 -6.99 -23.91
CA ILE A 37 -5.48 -5.71 -23.87
C ILE A 37 -5.75 -4.94 -25.17
N ARG A 38 -5.58 -5.58 -26.33
CA ARG A 38 -5.77 -4.92 -27.62
C ARG A 38 -7.20 -4.43 -27.83
N GLU A 39 -8.19 -5.27 -27.52
CA GLU A 39 -9.61 -4.91 -27.62
C GLU A 39 -9.94 -3.68 -26.75
N LEU A 40 -9.34 -3.55 -25.57
CA LEU A 40 -9.56 -2.40 -24.71
C LEU A 40 -8.85 -1.15 -25.25
N GLU A 41 -7.62 -1.26 -25.75
CA GLU A 41 -6.90 -0.16 -26.41
C GLU A 41 -7.65 0.35 -27.64
N GLU A 42 -8.20 -0.56 -28.45
CA GLU A 42 -9.01 -0.24 -29.63
C GLU A 42 -10.33 0.47 -29.24
N GLU A 43 -11.01 -0.01 -28.21
CA GLU A 43 -12.26 0.60 -27.71
C GLU A 43 -12.03 2.00 -27.14
N LEU A 44 -10.91 2.21 -26.44
CA LEU A 44 -10.56 3.51 -25.85
C LEU A 44 -9.91 4.46 -26.88
N GLY A 45 -9.45 3.93 -28.01
CA GLY A 45 -8.74 4.69 -29.04
C GLY A 45 -7.35 5.17 -28.60
N VAL A 46 -6.75 4.50 -27.61
CA VAL A 46 -5.47 4.89 -27.00
C VAL A 46 -4.60 3.66 -26.75
N GLU A 47 -3.34 3.73 -27.12
CA GLU A 47 -2.34 2.73 -26.72
C GLU A 47 -1.95 2.93 -25.26
N ILE A 48 -2.18 1.90 -24.43
CA ILE A 48 -1.85 1.89 -23.00
C ILE A 48 -0.40 1.45 -22.78
N PHE A 49 0.06 0.51 -23.61
CA PHE A 49 1.39 -0.07 -23.51
C PHE A 49 2.30 0.28 -24.67
N GLU A 50 3.55 0.56 -24.38
CA GLU A 50 4.61 0.59 -25.35
C GLU A 50 4.92 -0.82 -25.84
N ARG A 51 5.25 -0.97 -27.12
CA ARG A 51 5.51 -2.28 -27.75
C ARG A 51 6.83 -2.28 -28.51
N ASN A 52 7.57 -3.36 -28.35
CA ASN A 52 8.67 -3.72 -29.25
C ASN A 52 8.29 -5.03 -29.97
N GLY A 53 7.76 -4.91 -31.20
CA GLY A 53 7.17 -6.02 -31.93
C GLY A 53 5.92 -6.58 -31.21
N LYS A 54 6.00 -7.84 -30.75
CA LYS A 54 4.91 -8.50 -30.02
C LYS A 54 5.02 -8.36 -28.51
N ARG A 55 6.08 -7.75 -27.97
CA ARG A 55 6.39 -7.66 -26.54
C ARG A 55 5.98 -6.30 -26.00
N LEU A 56 5.33 -6.28 -24.86
CA LEU A 56 5.10 -5.08 -24.07
C LEU A 56 6.41 -4.68 -23.38
N THR A 57 6.73 -3.39 -23.34
CA THR A 57 7.99 -2.88 -22.79
C THR A 57 7.79 -1.83 -21.69
N GLY A 58 6.63 -1.20 -21.65
CA GLY A 58 6.36 -0.13 -20.70
C GLY A 58 4.92 0.36 -20.81
N LEU A 59 4.61 1.40 -20.05
CA LEU A 59 3.37 2.16 -20.15
C LEU A 59 3.63 3.44 -20.96
N THR A 60 2.70 3.76 -21.85
CA THR A 60 2.67 5.09 -22.49
C THR A 60 2.29 6.17 -21.46
N GLU A 61 2.51 7.46 -21.75
CA GLU A 61 2.05 8.54 -20.87
C GLU A 61 0.53 8.50 -20.64
N PRO A 62 -0.34 8.34 -21.68
CA PRO A 62 -1.76 8.09 -21.44
C PRO A 62 -2.03 6.81 -20.65
N GLY A 63 -1.23 5.75 -20.87
CA GLY A 63 -1.37 4.47 -20.19
C GLY A 63 -1.19 4.55 -18.69
N LYS A 64 -0.30 5.41 -18.19
CA LYS A 64 -0.13 5.65 -16.75
C LYS A 64 -1.40 6.22 -16.11
N GLY A 65 -2.00 7.22 -16.72
CA GLY A 65 -3.26 7.81 -16.24
C GLY A 65 -4.42 6.83 -16.30
N ILE A 66 -4.53 6.07 -17.41
CA ILE A 66 -5.58 5.06 -17.58
C ILE A 66 -5.42 3.92 -16.56
N LEU A 67 -4.20 3.45 -16.30
CA LEU A 67 -3.94 2.41 -15.29
C LEU A 67 -4.43 2.85 -13.91
N HIS A 68 -4.16 4.08 -13.51
CA HIS A 68 -4.64 4.61 -12.22
C HIS A 68 -6.18 4.59 -12.13
N ILE A 69 -6.87 4.96 -13.22
CA ILE A 69 -8.34 4.89 -13.27
C ILE A 69 -8.82 3.43 -13.20
N ILE A 70 -8.17 2.52 -13.92
CA ILE A 70 -8.50 1.09 -13.89
C ILE A 70 -8.34 0.50 -12.49
N GLU A 71 -7.28 0.85 -11.77
CA GLU A 71 -7.05 0.40 -10.40
C GLU A 71 -8.17 0.87 -9.46
N ARG A 72 -8.61 2.11 -9.57
CA ARG A 72 -9.76 2.64 -8.83
C ARG A 72 -11.06 1.91 -9.16
N LEU A 73 -11.35 1.67 -10.43
CA LEU A 73 -12.56 0.93 -10.84
C LEU A 73 -12.57 -0.50 -10.31
N LEU A 74 -11.44 -1.18 -10.32
CA LEU A 74 -11.31 -2.54 -9.79
C LEU A 74 -11.45 -2.56 -8.27
N LEU A 75 -10.95 -1.52 -7.58
CA LEU A 75 -11.15 -1.33 -6.15
C LEU A 75 -12.62 -1.13 -5.81
N GLU A 76 -13.32 -0.22 -6.52
CA GLU A 76 -14.76 0.03 -6.27
C GLU A 76 -15.60 -1.23 -6.53
N ALA A 77 -15.20 -2.04 -7.51
CA ALA A 77 -15.86 -3.33 -7.73
C ALA A 77 -15.65 -4.32 -6.58
N GLU A 78 -14.50 -4.28 -5.90
CA GLU A 78 -14.24 -5.07 -4.70
C GLU A 78 -14.99 -4.53 -3.50
N ASN A 79 -15.02 -3.20 -3.31
CA ASN A 79 -15.81 -2.51 -2.29
C ASN A 79 -17.30 -2.87 -2.39
N LEU A 80 -17.85 -2.94 -3.63
CA LEU A 80 -19.21 -3.37 -3.85
C LEU A 80 -19.48 -4.80 -3.37
N ARG A 81 -18.55 -5.71 -3.57
CA ARG A 81 -18.63 -7.10 -3.07
C ARG A 81 -18.58 -7.14 -1.55
N GLN A 82 -17.67 -6.39 -0.95
CA GLN A 82 -17.55 -6.31 0.52
C GLN A 82 -18.83 -5.74 1.14
N ALA A 83 -19.36 -4.66 0.61
CA ALA A 83 -20.64 -4.09 1.07
C ALA A 83 -21.78 -5.11 0.99
N SER A 84 -21.84 -5.91 -0.07
CA SER A 84 -22.87 -6.96 -0.18
C SER A 84 -22.71 -8.07 0.87
N GLN A 85 -21.48 -8.42 1.26
CA GLN A 85 -21.21 -9.40 2.32
C GLN A 85 -21.55 -8.86 3.71
N GLU A 86 -21.31 -7.58 3.98
CA GLU A 86 -21.77 -6.91 5.21
C GLU A 86 -23.30 -6.98 5.37
N TYR A 87 -24.06 -6.73 4.30
CA TYR A 87 -25.52 -6.88 4.30
C TYR A 87 -25.97 -8.35 4.47
N ALA A 88 -25.15 -9.31 4.06
CA ALA A 88 -25.42 -10.73 4.28
C ALA A 88 -25.09 -11.20 5.72
N GLY A 89 -24.54 -10.31 6.57
CA GLY A 89 -24.19 -10.63 7.96
C GLY A 89 -22.90 -11.48 8.10
N GLU A 90 -22.12 -11.62 7.05
CA GLU A 90 -20.86 -12.34 7.10
C GLU A 90 -19.77 -11.44 7.69
N GLN A 91 -19.40 -11.73 8.95
CA GLN A 91 -18.23 -11.11 9.61
C GLN A 91 -16.93 -11.80 9.18
N SER A 92 -16.73 -11.95 7.88
CA SER A 92 -15.56 -12.60 7.29
C SER A 92 -14.93 -11.69 6.24
N GLY A 93 -13.64 -11.89 5.95
CA GLY A 93 -12.93 -11.10 4.96
C GLY A 93 -11.45 -10.94 5.28
N THR A 94 -10.78 -10.01 4.61
CA THR A 94 -9.38 -9.68 4.88
C THR A 94 -9.28 -8.20 5.19
N LEU A 95 -8.71 -7.88 6.36
CA LEU A 95 -8.30 -6.53 6.74
C LEU A 95 -6.81 -6.37 6.46
N THR A 96 -6.46 -5.52 5.51
CA THR A 96 -5.08 -5.20 5.16
C THR A 96 -4.64 -3.91 5.84
N ILE A 97 -3.67 -4.00 6.73
CA ILE A 97 -3.11 -2.88 7.47
C ILE A 97 -1.71 -2.57 6.92
N ALA A 98 -1.52 -1.37 6.41
CA ALA A 98 -0.21 -0.84 6.05
C ALA A 98 0.38 -0.07 7.24
N THR A 99 1.64 -0.32 7.58
CA THR A 99 2.24 0.29 8.77
C THR A 99 3.76 0.39 8.66
N THR A 100 4.37 1.21 9.51
CA THR A 100 5.83 1.22 9.64
C THR A 100 6.33 0.02 10.43
N HIS A 101 7.61 -0.32 10.27
CA HIS A 101 8.22 -1.47 10.95
C HIS A 101 8.09 -1.39 12.48
N THR A 102 8.31 -0.23 13.05
CA THR A 102 8.24 0.01 14.50
C THR A 102 6.83 -0.24 15.05
N GLN A 103 5.80 0.24 14.34
CA GLN A 103 4.41 0.05 14.73
C GLN A 103 4.00 -1.43 14.64
N ALA A 104 4.39 -2.11 13.55
CA ALA A 104 4.13 -3.53 13.37
C ALA A 104 4.73 -4.38 14.51
N ARG A 105 5.93 -3.99 14.98
CA ARG A 105 6.68 -4.76 15.98
C ARG A 105 6.23 -4.51 17.43
N TYR A 106 5.94 -3.26 17.77
CA TYR A 106 5.78 -2.87 19.18
C TYR A 106 4.37 -2.48 19.57
N VAL A 107 3.57 -1.96 18.65
CA VAL A 107 2.20 -1.47 18.95
C VAL A 107 1.15 -2.47 18.52
N LEU A 108 1.19 -2.91 17.28
CA LEU A 108 0.12 -3.71 16.68
C LEU A 108 -0.07 -5.12 17.27
N PRO A 109 0.91 -5.84 17.84
CA PRO A 109 0.70 -7.21 18.28
C PRO A 109 -0.46 -7.35 19.29
N ARG A 110 -0.57 -6.43 20.25
CA ARG A 110 -1.67 -6.43 21.24
C ARG A 110 -3.01 -6.09 20.60
N VAL A 111 -3.04 -5.13 19.68
CA VAL A 111 -4.24 -4.71 18.97
C VAL A 111 -4.75 -5.84 18.06
N VAL A 112 -3.84 -6.46 17.31
CA VAL A 112 -4.16 -7.62 16.43
C VAL A 112 -4.68 -8.80 17.25
N GLN A 113 -4.10 -9.06 18.42
CA GLN A 113 -4.58 -10.13 19.31
C GLN A 113 -6.03 -9.86 19.77
N ALA A 114 -6.32 -8.64 20.24
CA ALA A 114 -7.66 -8.26 20.67
C ALA A 114 -8.66 -8.29 19.52
N PHE A 115 -8.27 -7.78 18.35
CA PHE A 115 -9.10 -7.80 17.15
C PHE A 115 -9.46 -9.23 16.72
N ARG A 116 -8.47 -10.14 16.68
CA ARG A 116 -8.72 -11.55 16.33
C ARG A 116 -9.61 -12.28 17.31
N ALA A 117 -9.59 -11.88 18.59
CA ALA A 117 -10.51 -12.44 19.59
C ALA A 117 -11.95 -11.97 19.34
N ALA A 118 -12.14 -10.72 18.91
CA ALA A 118 -13.46 -10.16 18.60
C ALA A 118 -13.99 -10.60 17.22
N PHE A 119 -13.11 -10.75 16.23
CA PHE A 119 -13.44 -11.08 14.84
C PHE A 119 -12.62 -12.28 14.33
N PRO A 120 -12.90 -13.50 14.81
CA PRO A 120 -12.08 -14.69 14.54
C PRO A 120 -12.07 -15.12 13.06
N GLN A 121 -13.08 -14.74 12.29
CA GLN A 121 -13.20 -15.09 10.87
C GLN A 121 -12.54 -14.06 9.93
N VAL A 122 -12.09 -12.91 10.45
CA VAL A 122 -11.39 -11.91 9.67
C VAL A 122 -9.91 -12.24 9.58
N ARG A 123 -9.40 -12.35 8.37
CA ARG A 123 -7.96 -12.49 8.11
C ARG A 123 -7.28 -11.13 8.18
N ILE A 124 -6.21 -11.01 8.96
CA ILE A 124 -5.40 -9.79 8.99
C ILE A 124 -4.17 -9.98 8.12
N ALA A 125 -3.93 -9.05 7.21
CA ALA A 125 -2.70 -8.92 6.43
C ALA A 125 -1.96 -7.66 6.87
N LEU A 126 -0.69 -7.81 7.29
CA LEU A 126 0.16 -6.67 7.64
C LEU A 126 1.18 -6.43 6.53
N GLN A 127 1.22 -5.20 6.02
CA GLN A 127 2.21 -4.74 5.05
C GLN A 127 3.04 -3.62 5.68
N GLN A 128 4.35 -3.64 5.42
CA GLN A 128 5.27 -2.67 6.02
C GLN A 128 5.92 -1.83 4.94
N SER A 129 5.97 -0.52 5.14
CA SER A 129 6.65 0.43 4.25
C SER A 129 6.96 1.75 4.95
N ALA A 130 7.56 2.69 4.21
CA ALA A 130 7.71 4.09 4.62
C ALA A 130 6.34 4.81 4.63
N PRO A 131 6.19 5.90 5.41
CA PRO A 131 4.93 6.62 5.57
C PRO A 131 4.29 7.06 4.26
N GLU A 132 5.07 7.52 3.29
CA GLU A 132 4.59 7.98 1.98
C GLU A 132 3.90 6.84 1.21
N HIS A 133 4.53 5.67 1.15
CA HIS A 133 3.96 4.49 0.50
C HIS A 133 2.73 3.95 1.24
N ILE A 134 2.68 4.10 2.58
CA ILE A 134 1.50 3.72 3.36
C ILE A 134 0.29 4.54 2.93
N ALA A 135 0.46 5.87 2.78
CA ALA A 135 -0.58 6.75 2.28
C ALA A 135 -1.04 6.36 0.87
N GLU A 136 -0.11 6.13 -0.05
CA GLU A 136 -0.41 5.68 -1.41
C GLU A 136 -1.18 4.35 -1.42
N TRP A 137 -0.80 3.40 -0.56
CA TRP A 137 -1.46 2.10 -0.49
C TRP A 137 -2.89 2.19 0.02
N VAL A 138 -3.17 3.11 0.95
CA VAL A 138 -4.55 3.37 1.39
C VAL A 138 -5.35 4.05 0.29
N MET A 139 -4.81 5.10 -0.35
CA MET A 139 -5.49 5.80 -1.45
C MET A 139 -5.75 4.89 -2.66
N SER A 140 -4.84 3.97 -2.96
CA SER A 140 -5.02 3.00 -4.06
C SER A 140 -5.82 1.75 -3.67
N GLY A 141 -6.26 1.64 -2.40
CA GLY A 141 -6.99 0.49 -1.88
C GLY A 141 -6.16 -0.79 -1.76
N LYS A 142 -4.85 -0.69 -1.84
CA LYS A 142 -3.94 -1.79 -1.56
C LYS A 142 -3.92 -2.13 -0.06
N ALA A 143 -4.26 -1.16 0.79
CA ALA A 143 -4.49 -1.34 2.21
C ALA A 143 -5.79 -0.65 2.62
N ASP A 144 -6.52 -1.24 3.56
CA ASP A 144 -7.76 -0.71 4.11
C ASP A 144 -7.49 0.37 5.16
N VAL A 145 -6.41 0.20 5.92
CA VAL A 145 -5.98 1.11 7.00
C VAL A 145 -4.48 1.32 6.94
N GLY A 146 -4.07 2.59 7.09
CA GLY A 146 -2.67 2.98 7.24
C GLY A 146 -2.37 3.43 8.69
N ILE A 147 -1.26 2.97 9.27
CA ILE A 147 -0.78 3.42 10.57
C ILE A 147 0.65 3.90 10.42
N ALA A 148 0.86 5.19 10.56
CA ALA A 148 2.16 5.83 10.45
C ALA A 148 2.26 7.01 11.43
N THR A 149 3.46 7.54 11.59
CA THR A 149 3.74 8.63 12.55
C THR A 149 3.57 10.00 11.93
N GLU A 150 4.30 10.27 10.86
CA GLU A 150 4.37 11.59 10.23
C GLU A 150 3.99 11.51 8.75
N GLY A 151 3.81 12.64 8.10
CA GLY A 151 3.60 12.70 6.66
C GLY A 151 2.16 12.43 6.20
N LEU A 152 1.32 11.75 6.98
CA LEU A 152 -0.06 11.44 6.56
C LEU A 152 -0.94 12.70 6.40
N SER A 153 -0.67 13.75 7.15
CA SER A 153 -1.42 15.03 7.07
C SER A 153 -1.25 15.78 5.75
N GLN A 154 -0.27 15.42 4.94
CA GLN A 154 -0.04 16.01 3.61
C GLN A 154 -1.02 15.49 2.55
N PHE A 155 -1.64 14.35 2.80
CA PHE A 155 -2.56 13.70 1.88
C PHE A 155 -4.01 14.12 2.18
N LYS A 156 -4.52 15.10 1.43
CA LYS A 156 -5.86 15.70 1.64
C LYS A 156 -7.02 14.72 1.44
N ASP A 157 -6.80 13.67 0.68
CA ASP A 157 -7.81 12.65 0.37
C ASP A 157 -7.90 11.55 1.44
N LEU A 158 -7.05 11.63 2.49
CA LEU A 158 -7.07 10.71 3.62
C LEU A 158 -7.72 11.34 4.84
N VAL A 159 -8.57 10.58 5.52
CA VAL A 159 -9.06 10.92 6.86
C VAL A 159 -8.13 10.31 7.89
N SER A 160 -7.50 11.15 8.70
CA SER A 160 -6.54 10.73 9.72
C SER A 160 -7.11 10.87 11.13
N PHE A 161 -6.93 9.84 11.96
CA PHE A 161 -7.32 9.82 13.37
C PHE A 161 -6.08 9.67 14.25
N PRO A 162 -5.91 10.51 15.29
CA PRO A 162 -4.84 10.31 16.27
C PRO A 162 -5.13 9.05 17.08
N CYS A 163 -4.18 8.11 17.14
CA CYS A 163 -4.36 6.86 17.89
C CYS A 163 -3.52 6.78 19.16
N TYR A 164 -2.31 7.32 19.20
CA TYR A 164 -1.49 7.43 20.42
C TYR A 164 -0.34 8.42 20.24
N THR A 165 0.27 8.83 21.35
CA THR A 165 1.42 9.74 21.38
C THR A 165 2.67 8.97 21.83
N TRP A 166 3.81 9.29 21.22
CA TRP A 166 5.12 8.74 21.55
C TRP A 166 6.17 9.83 21.53
N HIS A 167 7.32 9.58 22.14
CA HIS A 167 8.42 10.51 22.19
C HIS A 167 9.70 9.87 21.71
N HIS A 168 10.52 10.63 21.00
CA HIS A 168 11.89 10.23 20.71
C HIS A 168 12.69 10.25 22.01
N VAL A 169 13.57 9.27 22.14
CA VAL A 169 14.52 9.19 23.24
C VAL A 169 15.93 9.06 22.67
N ILE A 170 16.89 9.60 23.42
CA ILE A 170 18.30 9.48 23.10
C ILE A 170 18.85 8.33 23.92
N VAL A 171 19.48 7.39 23.25
CA VAL A 171 20.15 6.25 23.89
C VAL A 171 21.65 6.51 23.88
N VAL A 172 22.27 6.48 25.05
CA VAL A 172 23.69 6.72 25.25
C VAL A 172 24.32 5.64 26.15
N PRO A 173 25.65 5.41 26.09
CA PRO A 173 26.37 4.58 27.05
C PRO A 173 26.22 5.08 28.49
N GLN A 174 26.41 4.21 29.49
CA GLN A 174 26.22 4.54 30.91
C GLN A 174 27.08 5.70 31.42
N ASP A 175 28.26 5.90 30.83
CA ASP A 175 29.20 6.95 31.23
C ASP A 175 29.13 8.21 30.35
N HIS A 176 28.06 8.36 29.55
CA HIS A 176 27.97 9.48 28.62
C HIS A 176 27.70 10.80 29.32
N PRO A 177 28.38 11.93 28.93
CA PRO A 177 28.20 13.23 29.56
C PRO A 177 26.77 13.75 29.58
N LEU A 178 25.99 13.44 28.57
CA LEU A 178 24.58 13.84 28.49
C LEU A 178 23.72 13.31 29.65
N LEU A 179 24.14 12.23 30.33
CA LEU A 179 23.42 11.70 31.51
C LEU A 179 23.60 12.55 32.76
N LEU A 180 24.60 13.44 32.77
CA LEU A 180 24.88 14.34 33.89
C LEU A 180 24.01 15.62 33.85
N LEU A 181 23.33 15.87 32.74
CA LEU A 181 22.46 17.03 32.57
C LEU A 181 21.23 16.89 33.49
N LYS A 182 20.87 18.00 34.16
CA LYS A 182 19.71 18.07 35.06
C LYS A 182 18.51 18.76 34.42
N HIS A 183 18.57 19.01 33.12
CA HIS A 183 17.53 19.64 32.32
C HIS A 183 17.32 18.83 31.04
N PRO A 184 16.22 19.02 30.32
CA PRO A 184 15.99 18.40 29.01
C PRO A 184 17.13 18.76 28.06
N ILE A 185 17.60 17.77 27.28
CA ILE A 185 18.70 17.91 26.33
C ILE A 185 18.25 18.86 25.21
N THR A 186 19.06 19.87 24.90
CA THR A 186 18.85 20.78 23.77
C THR A 186 19.44 20.19 22.49
N LEU A 187 19.02 20.72 21.34
CA LEU A 187 19.57 20.30 20.03
C LEU A 187 21.03 20.72 19.89
N GLU A 188 21.44 21.86 20.49
CA GLU A 188 22.84 22.33 20.47
C GLU A 188 23.73 21.38 21.28
N GLU A 189 23.30 20.96 22.46
CA GLU A 189 24.03 19.98 23.27
C GLU A 189 24.14 18.64 22.56
N LEU A 190 23.07 18.22 21.88
CA LEU A 190 23.06 16.98 21.10
C LEU A 190 24.01 17.08 19.91
N ALA A 191 24.03 18.22 19.20
CA ALA A 191 24.87 18.44 18.02
C ALA A 191 26.40 18.42 18.32
N ALA A 192 26.78 18.55 19.59
CA ALA A 192 28.19 18.42 20.02
C ALA A 192 28.69 16.96 20.03
N HIS A 193 27.81 15.98 19.81
CA HIS A 193 28.12 14.56 19.84
C HIS A 193 27.87 13.89 18.49
N SER A 194 28.58 12.78 18.24
CA SER A 194 28.31 11.94 17.08
C SER A 194 26.96 11.23 17.24
N LEU A 195 26.08 11.39 16.28
CA LEU A 195 24.74 10.83 16.28
C LEU A 195 24.64 9.67 15.30
N ILE A 196 23.93 8.63 15.71
CA ILE A 196 23.48 7.56 14.84
C ILE A 196 21.97 7.66 14.76
N THR A 197 21.45 7.84 13.57
CA THR A 197 20.01 7.87 13.30
C THR A 197 19.70 7.05 12.06
N TYR A 198 18.46 6.80 11.80
CA TYR A 198 18.01 6.17 10.56
C TYR A 198 17.77 7.25 9.49
N ASP A 199 17.97 6.86 8.25
CA ASP A 199 17.64 7.68 7.08
C ASP A 199 16.12 7.70 6.91
N VAL A 200 15.56 8.87 6.64
CA VAL A 200 14.12 9.10 6.53
C VAL A 200 13.74 9.25 5.07
#